data_a35ddb01ae1120fef2bc28ab5331a6e7
#
_entry.id   a35ddb01ae1120fef2bc28ab5331a6e7
#
_cell.length_a   1.000
_cell.length_b   1.000
_cell.length_c   1.000
_cell.angle_alpha   90.00
_cell.angle_beta   90.00
_cell.angle_gamma   90.00
#
_symmetry.space_group_name_H-M   'P 1'
#
loop_
_entity.id
_entity.type
_entity.pdbx_description
1 polymer ?
#
loop_
_entity_poly.entity_id
_entity_poly.type
_entity_poly.pdbx_seq_one_letter_code
_entity_poly.pdbx_strand_id
1 'polypeptide(L)'
;MGLGYEQTAIVYGTYLPTVYSDFASQYGYTVYGVPLTLGWSRDTRDSALVPSTGRVLRANGEWSVGGDLGYARATLQYQQFYPLSKKTTFAFNSEFSSGVSTNGQTYPVMKNYYAGGLGSVRGFQQGSLTTASQRDLIDSSSYSVVTGGSTKLVLNAEVLSPFPGGGNDRSLRMYGFADAGGLYGPDASIGLDELRSSVGLGISWISPVGPLRLAWAKPLSSLYGDKLQSLQFQIGTSF
;
A
#
# COMPACT_ATOMS: atom_id res chain seq x y z
N MET A 1 -22.13 -1.24 -0.24
CA MET A 1 -22.27 -2.34 0.71
C MET A 1 -22.38 -3.63 -0.08
N GLY A 2 -21.62 -4.66 0.28
CA GLY A 2 -21.62 -5.96 -0.38
C GLY A 2 -21.53 -7.08 0.65
N LEU A 3 -22.15 -8.20 0.35
CA LEU A 3 -21.99 -9.46 1.07
C LEU A 3 -21.44 -10.47 0.06
N GLY A 4 -20.35 -11.14 0.41
CA GLY A 4 -19.70 -12.11 -0.44
C GLY A 4 -19.63 -13.48 0.21
N TYR A 5 -19.29 -14.46 -0.61
CA TYR A 5 -18.82 -15.77 -0.17
C TYR A 5 -17.46 -16.00 -0.80
N GLU A 6 -16.47 -16.35 -0.01
CA GLU A 6 -15.13 -16.63 -0.51
C GLU A 6 -14.63 -17.97 0.00
N GLN A 7 -13.88 -18.63 -0.87
CA GLN A 7 -13.10 -19.81 -0.54
C GLN A 7 -11.63 -19.52 -0.83
N THR A 8 -10.77 -19.69 0.15
CA THR A 8 -9.33 -19.52 -0.01
C THR A 8 -8.64 -20.84 0.24
N ALA A 9 -7.82 -21.27 -0.73
CA ALA A 9 -7.01 -22.48 -0.61
C ALA A 9 -5.53 -22.12 -0.65
N ILE A 10 -4.74 -22.68 0.27
CA ILE A 10 -3.28 -22.60 0.26
C ILE A 10 -2.76 -23.72 -0.63
N VAL A 11 -2.21 -23.33 -1.79
CA VAL A 11 -1.51 -24.24 -2.69
C VAL A 11 -0.03 -23.93 -2.61
N TYR A 12 0.77 -24.92 -2.27
CA TYR A 12 2.21 -24.77 -2.11
C TYR A 12 2.98 -25.77 -2.96
N GLY A 13 4.20 -25.39 -3.36
CA GLY A 13 5.12 -26.27 -4.07
C GLY A 13 6.05 -27.01 -3.10
N THR A 14 7.34 -26.91 -3.36
CA THR A 14 8.37 -27.59 -2.55
C THR A 14 8.57 -26.95 -1.17
N TYR A 15 8.17 -25.70 -0.99
CA TYR A 15 8.36 -24.93 0.24
C TYR A 15 7.08 -24.18 0.63
N LEU A 16 6.70 -24.26 1.91
CA LEU A 16 5.63 -23.50 2.52
C LEU A 16 6.22 -22.65 3.66
N PRO A 17 6.14 -21.31 3.57
CA PRO A 17 6.61 -20.45 4.65
C PRO A 17 5.90 -20.74 5.97
N THR A 18 6.63 -20.64 7.09
CA THR A 18 6.15 -20.99 8.44
C THR A 18 4.81 -20.33 8.78
N VAL A 19 4.65 -19.04 8.45
CA VAL A 19 3.39 -18.29 8.68
C VAL A 19 2.18 -18.95 8.02
N TYR A 20 2.35 -19.52 6.82
CA TYR A 20 1.27 -20.22 6.13
C TYR A 20 1.09 -21.65 6.64
N SER A 21 2.18 -22.32 7.08
CA SER A 21 2.08 -23.63 7.70
C SER A 21 1.37 -23.55 9.05
N ASP A 22 1.67 -22.54 9.86
CA ASP A 22 1.02 -22.29 11.14
C ASP A 22 -0.47 -21.98 10.94
N PHE A 23 -0.78 -21.13 9.95
CA PHE A 23 -2.17 -20.88 9.56
C PHE A 23 -2.87 -22.18 9.13
N ALA A 24 -2.25 -22.97 8.25
CA ALA A 24 -2.84 -24.23 7.79
C ALA A 24 -3.01 -25.28 8.88
N SER A 25 -2.13 -25.30 9.88
CA SER A 25 -2.26 -26.18 11.05
C SER A 25 -3.45 -25.81 11.94
N GLN A 26 -3.81 -24.52 11.99
CA GLN A 26 -4.89 -24.00 12.82
C GLN A 26 -6.26 -24.08 12.11
N TYR A 27 -6.30 -23.77 10.81
CA TYR A 27 -7.55 -23.60 10.04
C TYR A 27 -7.74 -24.63 8.91
N GLY A 28 -6.70 -25.38 8.60
CA GLY A 28 -6.66 -26.23 7.38
C GLY A 28 -6.15 -25.49 6.15
N TYR A 29 -5.97 -26.25 5.08
CA TYR A 29 -5.48 -25.71 3.81
C TYR A 29 -6.55 -25.01 2.97
N THR A 30 -7.81 -25.19 3.29
CA THR A 30 -8.94 -24.54 2.62
C THR A 30 -9.85 -23.97 3.67
N VAL A 31 -10.12 -22.69 3.56
CA VAL A 31 -10.98 -21.93 4.48
C VAL A 31 -12.08 -21.21 3.72
N TYR A 32 -13.21 -21.07 4.37
CA TYR A 32 -14.38 -20.38 3.84
C TYR A 32 -14.65 -19.12 4.65
N GLY A 33 -15.17 -18.09 3.99
CA GLY A 33 -15.52 -16.84 4.64
C GLY A 33 -16.76 -16.20 4.04
N VAL A 34 -17.46 -15.43 4.85
CA VAL A 34 -18.59 -14.59 4.43
C VAL A 34 -18.23 -13.15 4.77
N PRO A 35 -17.49 -12.44 3.90
CA PRO A 35 -17.13 -11.06 4.13
C PRO A 35 -18.32 -10.12 3.85
N LEU A 36 -18.60 -9.25 4.82
CA LEU A 36 -19.44 -8.07 4.67
C LEU A 36 -18.52 -6.87 4.37
N THR A 37 -18.73 -6.23 3.23
CA THR A 37 -17.93 -5.08 2.81
C THR A 37 -18.74 -3.79 2.84
N LEU A 38 -18.11 -2.72 3.33
CA LEU A 38 -18.66 -1.37 3.35
C LEU A 38 -17.64 -0.43 2.71
N GLY A 39 -18.10 0.41 1.81
CA GLY A 39 -17.26 1.43 1.17
C GLY A 39 -17.98 2.78 1.16
N TRP A 40 -17.23 3.81 1.47
CA TRP A 40 -17.65 5.20 1.35
C TRP A 40 -16.55 6.01 0.71
N SER A 41 -16.90 6.91 -0.21
CA SER A 41 -15.93 7.83 -0.81
C SER A 41 -16.56 9.20 -1.06
N ARG A 42 -15.72 10.23 -0.92
CA ARG A 42 -16.04 11.60 -1.31
C ARG A 42 -14.89 12.16 -2.13
N ASP A 43 -15.17 12.51 -3.37
CA ASP A 43 -14.21 13.11 -4.29
C ASP A 43 -14.68 14.52 -4.68
N THR A 44 -13.83 15.52 -4.43
CA THR A 44 -14.08 16.93 -4.74
C THR A 44 -12.97 17.53 -5.61
N ARG A 45 -12.17 16.67 -6.28
CA ARG A 45 -11.10 17.14 -7.17
C ARG A 45 -11.68 17.82 -8.40
N ASP A 46 -10.94 18.82 -8.90
CA ASP A 46 -11.23 19.49 -10.18
C ASP A 46 -11.03 18.59 -11.40
N SER A 47 -10.17 17.57 -11.28
CA SER A 47 -9.90 16.59 -12.31
C SER A 47 -9.52 15.23 -11.69
N ALA A 48 -9.99 14.15 -12.28
CA ALA A 48 -9.62 12.80 -11.86
C ALA A 48 -8.18 12.42 -12.26
N LEU A 49 -7.71 12.88 -13.43
CA LEU A 49 -6.42 12.50 -13.99
C LEU A 49 -5.31 13.53 -13.71
N VAL A 50 -5.66 14.82 -13.67
CA VAL A 50 -4.71 15.92 -13.48
C VAL A 50 -5.22 16.86 -12.39
N PRO A 51 -5.42 16.40 -11.16
CA PRO A 51 -5.95 17.25 -10.11
C PRO A 51 -4.99 18.41 -9.79
N SER A 52 -5.59 19.58 -9.54
CA SER A 52 -4.86 20.76 -9.05
C SER A 52 -5.45 21.29 -7.74
N THR A 53 -6.72 21.00 -7.48
CA THR A 53 -7.43 21.40 -6.25
C THR A 53 -8.35 20.28 -5.79
N GLY A 54 -8.78 20.38 -4.52
CA GLY A 54 -9.77 19.47 -3.95
C GLY A 54 -9.16 18.31 -3.18
N ARG A 55 -9.99 17.36 -2.83
CA ARG A 55 -9.60 16.24 -1.97
C ARG A 55 -10.38 14.97 -2.29
N VAL A 56 -9.78 13.85 -1.94
CA VAL A 56 -10.44 12.53 -1.92
C VAL A 56 -10.38 11.98 -0.51
N LEU A 57 -11.51 11.48 -0.06
CA LEU A 57 -11.64 10.71 1.17
C LEU A 57 -12.22 9.36 0.78
N ARG A 58 -11.60 8.27 1.22
CA ARG A 58 -12.12 6.91 1.05
C ARG A 58 -12.03 6.18 2.37
N ALA A 59 -13.10 5.46 2.70
CA ALA A 59 -13.16 4.56 3.83
C ALA A 59 -13.73 3.23 3.36
N ASN A 60 -12.99 2.17 3.55
CA ASN A 60 -13.41 0.82 3.23
C ASN A 60 -13.28 -0.05 4.46
N GLY A 61 -14.29 -0.86 4.73
CA GLY A 61 -14.31 -1.84 5.81
C GLY A 61 -14.71 -3.21 5.28
N GLU A 62 -14.17 -4.24 5.87
CA GLU A 62 -14.51 -5.63 5.62
C GLU A 62 -14.57 -6.36 6.95
N TRP A 63 -15.64 -7.07 7.19
CA TRP A 63 -15.85 -7.86 8.39
C TRP A 63 -16.32 -9.27 7.99
N SER A 64 -15.60 -10.29 8.44
CA SER A 64 -16.04 -11.68 8.29
C SER A 64 -17.18 -11.96 9.28
N VAL A 65 -18.40 -12.09 8.76
CA VAL A 65 -19.62 -12.33 9.55
C VAL A 65 -19.96 -13.81 9.69
N GLY A 66 -19.18 -14.68 9.02
CA GLY A 66 -19.37 -16.14 9.09
C GLY A 66 -18.26 -16.88 8.37
N GLY A 67 -18.19 -18.21 8.60
CA GLY A 67 -17.16 -19.08 8.07
C GLY A 67 -16.06 -19.41 9.09
N ASP A 68 -14.92 -19.87 8.58
CA ASP A 68 -13.79 -20.34 9.40
C ASP A 68 -12.95 -19.21 9.97
N LEU A 69 -12.98 -18.02 9.33
CA LEU A 69 -12.13 -16.88 9.67
C LEU A 69 -12.92 -15.79 10.38
N GLY A 70 -12.46 -15.37 11.55
CA GLY A 70 -13.00 -14.23 12.28
C GLY A 70 -12.05 -13.04 12.20
N TYR A 71 -12.37 -12.02 11.38
CA TYR A 71 -11.57 -10.80 11.27
C TYR A 71 -12.43 -9.58 10.94
N ALA A 72 -11.90 -8.41 11.25
CA ALA A 72 -12.35 -7.14 10.73
C ALA A 72 -11.14 -6.35 10.22
N ARG A 73 -11.29 -5.65 9.11
CA ARG A 73 -10.25 -4.78 8.59
C ARG A 73 -10.82 -3.50 7.98
N ALA A 74 -10.05 -2.43 8.05
CA ALA A 74 -10.45 -1.14 7.51
C ALA A 74 -9.27 -0.47 6.82
N THR A 75 -9.58 0.33 5.78
CA THR A 75 -8.64 1.20 5.09
C THR A 75 -9.23 2.60 5.02
N LEU A 76 -8.48 3.58 5.48
CA LEU A 76 -8.78 5.00 5.37
C LEU A 76 -7.74 5.64 4.45
N GLN A 77 -8.20 6.35 3.44
CA GLN A 77 -7.34 7.09 2.52
C GLN A 77 -7.78 8.54 2.45
N TYR A 78 -6.80 9.43 2.56
CA TYR A 78 -6.97 10.87 2.41
C TYR A 78 -5.98 11.38 1.37
N GLN A 79 -6.49 12.08 0.35
CA GLN A 79 -5.68 12.81 -0.62
C GLN A 79 -6.12 14.27 -0.63
N GLN A 80 -5.16 15.19 -0.70
CA GLN A 80 -5.39 16.62 -0.76
C GLN A 80 -4.51 17.25 -1.83
N PHE A 81 -5.09 18.13 -2.63
CA PHE A 81 -4.40 18.88 -3.66
C PHE A 81 -4.52 20.38 -3.39
N TYR A 82 -3.38 21.07 -3.35
CA TYR A 82 -3.28 22.50 -3.14
C TYR A 82 -2.54 23.15 -4.32
N PRO A 83 -3.13 24.17 -4.97
CA PRO A 83 -2.43 24.93 -6.00
C PRO A 83 -1.41 25.85 -5.32
N LEU A 84 -0.11 25.56 -5.48
CA LEU A 84 0.96 26.45 -5.04
C LEU A 84 1.13 27.64 -5.99
N SER A 85 0.81 27.44 -7.26
CA SER A 85 0.78 28.47 -8.30
C SER A 85 -0.22 28.08 -9.39
N LYS A 86 -0.36 28.93 -10.44
CA LYS A 86 -1.19 28.60 -11.62
C LYS A 86 -0.77 27.29 -12.33
N LYS A 87 0.48 26.85 -12.14
CA LYS A 87 1.06 25.68 -12.83
C LYS A 87 1.52 24.58 -11.89
N THR A 88 1.78 24.89 -10.62
CA THR A 88 2.36 23.96 -9.64
C THR A 88 1.34 23.56 -8.60
N THR A 89 1.24 22.27 -8.34
CA THR A 89 0.32 21.67 -7.36
C THR A 89 1.11 20.93 -6.30
N PHE A 90 0.77 21.14 -5.03
CA PHE A 90 1.20 20.26 -3.95
C PHE A 90 0.13 19.20 -3.75
N ALA A 91 0.53 17.96 -3.68
CA ALA A 91 -0.33 16.83 -3.39
C ALA A 91 0.16 16.12 -2.12
N PHE A 92 -0.76 15.84 -1.24
CA PHE A 92 -0.53 15.02 -0.05
C PHE A 92 -1.44 13.81 -0.11
N ASN A 93 -0.91 12.63 0.17
CA ASN A 93 -1.66 11.39 0.31
C ASN A 93 -1.30 10.71 1.62
N SER A 94 -2.31 10.21 2.32
CA SER A 94 -2.13 9.34 3.47
C SER A 94 -3.04 8.14 3.37
N GLU A 95 -2.53 6.98 3.72
CA GLU A 95 -3.28 5.74 3.82
C GLU A 95 -2.98 5.08 5.16
N PHE A 96 -4.04 4.80 5.90
CA PHE A 96 -3.98 3.99 7.11
C PHE A 96 -4.88 2.78 6.93
N SER A 97 -4.33 1.60 7.14
CA SER A 97 -5.06 0.34 7.06
C SER A 97 -4.76 -0.49 8.28
N SER A 98 -5.78 -1.11 8.86
CA SER A 98 -5.61 -1.99 10.01
C SER A 98 -6.60 -3.16 9.95
N GLY A 99 -6.12 -4.32 10.33
CA GLY A 99 -6.89 -5.55 10.45
C GLY A 99 -6.67 -6.21 11.80
N VAL A 100 -7.74 -6.71 12.39
CA VAL A 100 -7.75 -7.37 13.69
C VAL A 100 -8.52 -8.69 13.62
N SER A 101 -8.15 -9.64 14.46
CA SER A 101 -8.95 -10.84 14.68
C SER A 101 -10.17 -10.52 15.55
N THR A 102 -11.30 -11.15 15.28
CA THR A 102 -12.56 -10.93 16.01
C THR A 102 -12.99 -12.14 16.82
N ASN A 103 -12.30 -13.27 16.71
CA ASN A 103 -12.66 -14.52 17.38
C ASN A 103 -11.56 -15.06 18.32
N GLY A 104 -10.57 -14.23 18.64
CA GLY A 104 -9.44 -14.60 19.50
C GLY A 104 -8.40 -15.51 18.83
N GLN A 105 -8.53 -15.75 17.53
CA GLN A 105 -7.58 -16.49 16.71
C GLN A 105 -6.56 -15.55 16.07
N THR A 106 -5.54 -16.09 15.40
CA THR A 106 -4.55 -15.28 14.69
C THR A 106 -5.20 -14.57 13.49
N TYR A 107 -4.87 -13.30 13.27
CA TYR A 107 -5.32 -12.55 12.09
C TYR A 107 -4.89 -13.26 10.80
N PRO A 108 -5.81 -13.47 9.83
CA PRO A 108 -5.51 -14.25 8.63
C PRO A 108 -4.42 -13.62 7.77
N VAL A 109 -3.32 -14.32 7.56
CA VAL A 109 -2.16 -13.84 6.76
C VAL A 109 -2.53 -13.45 5.33
N MET A 110 -3.51 -14.12 4.72
CA MET A 110 -3.99 -13.79 3.37
C MET A 110 -4.77 -12.45 3.31
N LYS A 111 -5.13 -11.88 4.44
CA LYS A 111 -5.78 -10.57 4.54
C LYS A 111 -4.80 -9.44 4.86
N ASN A 112 -3.50 -9.75 4.97
CA ASN A 112 -2.45 -8.78 5.24
C ASN A 112 -2.37 -7.69 4.17
N TYR A 113 -1.93 -6.51 4.60
CA TYR A 113 -1.58 -5.40 3.74
C TYR A 113 -0.11 -5.48 3.33
N TYR A 114 0.18 -4.92 2.17
CA TYR A 114 1.55 -4.82 1.63
C TYR A 114 1.90 -3.36 1.36
N ALA A 115 3.17 -3.02 1.50
CA ALA A 115 3.70 -1.69 1.22
C ALA A 115 5.05 -1.76 0.51
N GLY A 116 5.43 -0.64 -0.12
CA GLY A 116 6.56 -0.52 -1.04
C GLY A 116 6.09 -0.37 -2.47
N GLY A 117 6.86 0.32 -3.30
CA GLY A 117 6.55 0.58 -4.70
C GLY A 117 5.92 1.92 -4.99
N LEU A 118 5.63 2.19 -6.26
CA LEU A 118 5.14 3.47 -6.79
C LEU A 118 3.81 3.94 -6.17
N GLY A 119 2.94 3.02 -5.79
CA GLY A 119 1.66 3.32 -5.15
C GLY A 119 1.73 3.45 -3.63
N SER A 120 2.92 3.35 -3.03
CA SER A 120 3.11 3.32 -1.58
C SER A 120 4.36 4.10 -1.18
N VAL A 121 5.46 3.44 -0.83
CA VAL A 121 6.76 4.05 -0.51
C VAL A 121 7.72 3.78 -1.65
N ARG A 122 8.03 4.79 -2.45
CA ARG A 122 8.93 4.67 -3.60
C ARG A 122 10.37 4.44 -3.15
N GLY A 123 11.18 3.80 -4.00
CA GLY A 123 12.55 3.39 -3.66
C GLY A 123 12.65 1.97 -3.09
N PHE A 124 11.52 1.34 -2.82
CA PHE A 124 11.40 -0.05 -2.38
C PHE A 124 10.63 -0.85 -3.41
N GLN A 125 11.01 -2.11 -3.62
CA GLN A 125 10.30 -3.00 -4.53
C GLN A 125 8.82 -3.13 -4.12
N GLN A 126 7.95 -3.33 -5.10
CA GLN A 126 6.52 -3.47 -4.86
C GLN A 126 6.21 -4.56 -3.82
N GLY A 127 5.50 -4.18 -2.75
CA GLY A 127 5.07 -5.11 -1.71
C GLY A 127 6.21 -5.74 -0.89
N SER A 128 7.40 -5.12 -0.84
CA SER A 128 8.59 -5.72 -0.22
C SER A 128 8.90 -5.24 1.19
N LEU A 129 8.15 -4.30 1.75
CA LEU A 129 8.39 -3.88 3.12
C LEU A 129 8.05 -5.00 4.10
N THR A 130 8.89 -5.16 5.12
CA THR A 130 8.81 -6.21 6.13
C THR A 130 8.32 -5.67 7.47
N THR A 131 7.69 -6.51 8.29
CA THR A 131 7.39 -6.23 9.70
C THR A 131 8.58 -6.64 10.59
N ALA A 132 8.60 -6.22 11.86
CA ALA A 132 9.62 -6.63 12.82
C ALA A 132 9.71 -8.16 12.94
N SER A 133 8.59 -8.83 13.15
CA SER A 133 8.54 -10.29 13.27
C SER A 133 9.04 -11.03 12.01
N GLN A 134 8.85 -10.47 10.83
CA GLN A 134 9.38 -11.05 9.59
C GLN A 134 10.90 -10.89 9.49
N ARG A 135 11.47 -9.78 9.96
CA ARG A 135 12.92 -9.58 10.00
C ARG A 135 13.61 -10.59 10.90
N ASP A 136 13.01 -10.90 12.07
CA ASP A 136 13.53 -11.92 12.97
C ASP A 136 13.53 -13.32 12.31
N LEU A 137 12.51 -13.64 11.51
CA LEU A 137 12.45 -14.88 10.75
C LEU A 137 13.45 -14.92 9.59
N ILE A 138 13.70 -13.80 8.92
CA ILE A 138 14.70 -13.68 7.86
C ILE A 138 16.11 -13.91 8.42
N ASP A 139 16.39 -13.39 9.60
CA ASP A 139 17.71 -13.53 10.25
C ASP A 139 17.98 -14.99 10.69
N SER A 140 16.92 -15.74 10.97
CA SER A 140 17.02 -17.15 11.40
C SER A 140 16.97 -18.17 10.26
N SER A 141 16.59 -17.78 9.03
CA SER A 141 16.40 -18.70 7.92
C SER A 141 16.93 -18.15 6.58
N SER A 142 17.44 -19.02 5.71
CA SER A 142 17.91 -18.66 4.36
C SER A 142 16.80 -18.24 3.39
N TYR A 143 15.53 -18.28 3.79
CA TYR A 143 14.38 -17.94 2.96
C TYR A 143 13.58 -16.79 3.55
N SER A 144 13.57 -15.67 2.85
CA SER A 144 12.76 -14.50 3.22
C SER A 144 11.53 -14.38 2.31
N VAL A 145 10.36 -14.69 2.84
CA VAL A 145 9.09 -14.41 2.17
C VAL A 145 8.41 -13.25 2.87
N VAL A 146 8.11 -12.20 2.11
CA VAL A 146 7.34 -11.07 2.62
C VAL A 146 5.88 -11.49 2.69
N THR A 147 5.31 -11.48 3.87
CA THR A 147 3.92 -11.89 4.13
C THR A 147 2.99 -10.71 4.45
N GLY A 148 3.51 -9.47 4.31
CA GLY A 148 2.75 -8.26 4.64
C GLY A 148 2.60 -8.03 6.14
N GLY A 149 1.66 -7.17 6.52
CA GLY A 149 1.34 -6.86 7.90
C GLY A 149 -0.14 -6.61 8.11
N SER A 150 -0.61 -6.73 9.35
CA SER A 150 -2.00 -6.43 9.69
C SER A 150 -2.30 -4.94 9.72
N THR A 151 -1.29 -4.10 9.91
CA THR A 151 -1.42 -2.63 9.91
C THR A 151 -0.43 -1.99 8.95
N LYS A 152 -0.89 -1.02 8.16
CA LYS A 152 -0.13 -0.26 7.18
C LYS A 152 -0.33 1.23 7.39
N LEU A 153 0.76 1.99 7.36
CA LEU A 153 0.74 3.45 7.31
C LEU A 153 1.58 3.90 6.11
N VAL A 154 1.03 4.77 5.27
CA VAL A 154 1.74 5.39 4.14
C VAL A 154 1.42 6.87 4.10
N LEU A 155 2.44 7.68 3.90
CA LEU A 155 2.38 9.13 3.76
C LEU A 155 3.21 9.54 2.55
N ASN A 156 2.63 10.30 1.63
CA ASN A 156 3.31 10.80 0.45
C ASN A 156 3.06 12.30 0.32
N ALA A 157 4.11 13.04 0.04
CA ALA A 157 4.05 14.45 -0.31
C ALA A 157 4.70 14.65 -1.69
N GLU A 158 4.01 15.32 -2.60
CA GLU A 158 4.48 15.57 -3.97
C GLU A 158 4.30 17.04 -4.35
N VAL A 159 5.26 17.56 -5.09
CA VAL A 159 5.15 18.85 -5.79
C VAL A 159 5.18 18.57 -7.27
N LEU A 160 4.06 18.82 -7.97
CA LEU A 160 3.89 18.56 -9.39
C LEU A 160 3.92 19.86 -10.19
N SER A 161 4.69 19.89 -11.26
CA SER A 161 4.78 21.04 -12.20
C SER A 161 4.74 20.54 -13.65
N PRO A 162 4.28 21.35 -14.62
CA PRO A 162 4.42 21.01 -16.01
C PRO A 162 5.88 20.71 -16.37
N PHE A 163 6.09 19.83 -17.31
CA PHE A 163 7.44 19.52 -17.79
C PHE A 163 8.05 20.76 -18.48
N PRO A 164 9.32 21.09 -18.23
CA PRO A 164 10.00 22.20 -18.89
C PRO A 164 9.92 22.08 -20.41
N GLY A 165 9.48 23.14 -21.09
CA GLY A 165 9.28 23.14 -22.53
C GLY A 165 7.89 22.68 -23.01
N GLY A 166 7.05 22.12 -22.14
CA GLY A 166 5.69 21.65 -22.47
C GLY A 166 4.62 22.75 -22.56
N GLY A 167 4.97 24.01 -22.41
CA GLY A 167 4.02 25.14 -22.48
C GLY A 167 2.96 25.07 -21.36
N ASN A 168 1.69 25.03 -21.76
CA ASN A 168 0.53 24.90 -20.86
C ASN A 168 -0.02 23.47 -20.79
N ASP A 169 0.64 22.52 -21.45
CA ASP A 169 0.22 21.12 -21.40
C ASP A 169 0.42 20.55 -20.00
N ARG A 170 -0.67 20.06 -19.40
CA ARG A 170 -0.69 19.44 -18.09
C ARG A 170 -0.64 17.91 -18.16
N SER A 171 -0.66 17.34 -19.36
CA SER A 171 -0.61 15.90 -19.56
C SER A 171 0.76 15.32 -19.19
N LEU A 172 1.84 16.10 -19.41
CA LEU A 172 3.20 15.73 -19.05
C LEU A 172 3.71 16.62 -17.91
N ARG A 173 3.96 16.03 -16.75
CA ARG A 173 4.39 16.73 -15.55
C ARG A 173 5.63 16.07 -14.97
N MET A 174 6.50 16.88 -14.41
CA MET A 174 7.53 16.44 -13.49
C MET A 174 7.05 16.58 -12.06
N TYR A 175 7.56 15.76 -11.17
CA TYR A 175 7.26 15.88 -9.74
C TYR A 175 8.48 15.54 -8.89
N GLY A 176 8.61 16.27 -7.76
CA GLY A 176 9.48 15.90 -6.65
C GLY A 176 8.63 15.33 -5.53
N PHE A 177 9.16 14.39 -4.77
CA PHE A 177 8.40 13.72 -3.72
C PHE A 177 9.21 13.36 -2.48
N ALA A 178 8.50 13.19 -1.38
CA ALA A 178 8.95 12.58 -0.15
C ALA A 178 7.89 11.58 0.32
N ASP A 179 8.31 10.37 0.63
CA ASP A 179 7.46 9.29 1.09
C ASP A 179 7.91 8.81 2.47
N ALA A 180 6.95 8.40 3.28
CA ALA A 180 7.18 7.65 4.50
C ALA A 180 6.13 6.55 4.64
N GLY A 181 6.49 5.39 5.21
CA GLY A 181 5.53 4.33 5.47
C GLY A 181 6.12 3.14 6.18
N GLY A 182 5.25 2.37 6.79
CA GLY A 182 5.60 1.19 7.57
C GLY A 182 4.51 0.13 7.53
N LEU A 183 4.93 -1.08 7.86
CA LEU A 183 4.08 -2.24 8.10
C LEU A 183 4.31 -2.75 9.50
N TYR A 184 3.23 -3.13 10.15
CA TYR A 184 3.23 -3.62 11.52
C TYR A 184 2.50 -4.97 11.57
N GLY A 185 3.03 -5.88 12.37
CA GLY A 185 2.42 -7.19 12.62
C GLY A 185 1.19 -7.09 13.50
N PRO A 186 0.48 -8.23 13.71
CA PRO A 186 -0.58 -8.31 14.71
C PRO A 186 -0.01 -7.90 16.08
N ASP A 187 -0.79 -7.13 16.85
CA ASP A 187 -0.47 -6.68 18.21
C ASP A 187 0.79 -5.80 18.35
N ALA A 188 1.42 -5.40 17.22
CA ALA A 188 2.55 -4.49 17.22
C ALA A 188 2.09 -3.04 17.40
N SER A 189 2.78 -2.29 18.27
CA SER A 189 2.59 -0.85 18.37
C SER A 189 3.14 -0.14 17.10
N ILE A 190 2.49 0.92 16.68
CA ILE A 190 2.96 1.76 15.57
C ILE A 190 4.15 2.59 16.05
N GLY A 191 5.36 2.15 15.73
CA GLY A 191 6.61 2.83 16.05
C GLY A 191 7.11 3.69 14.90
N LEU A 192 7.66 4.85 15.18
CA LEU A 192 8.28 5.72 14.16
C LEU A 192 9.61 5.16 13.66
N ASP A 193 10.28 4.34 14.45
CA ASP A 193 11.50 3.59 14.12
C ASP A 193 11.30 2.53 13.03
N GLU A 194 10.05 2.07 12.86
CA GLU A 194 9.65 1.13 11.81
C GLU A 194 9.34 1.83 10.47
N LEU A 195 9.36 3.17 10.43
CA LEU A 195 9.06 3.92 9.20
C LEU A 195 10.25 3.92 8.25
N ARG A 196 10.01 3.47 7.02
CA ARG A 196 10.90 3.70 5.88
C ARG A 196 10.58 5.06 5.30
N SER A 197 11.60 5.72 4.77
CA SER A 197 11.43 6.99 4.09
C SER A 197 12.27 7.06 2.83
N SER A 198 11.79 7.83 1.86
CA SER A 198 12.49 8.08 0.62
C SER A 198 12.17 9.46 0.08
N VAL A 199 13.06 9.95 -0.78
CA VAL A 199 12.86 11.16 -1.57
C VAL A 199 13.22 10.90 -3.01
N GLY A 200 12.67 11.69 -3.94
CA GLY A 200 13.01 11.49 -5.33
C GLY A 200 12.33 12.46 -6.29
N LEU A 201 12.53 12.16 -7.56
CA LEU A 201 11.97 12.90 -8.68
C LEU A 201 11.27 11.92 -9.62
N GLY A 202 10.32 12.42 -10.40
CA GLY A 202 9.67 11.58 -11.38
C GLY A 202 8.96 12.37 -12.48
N ILE A 203 8.43 11.61 -13.42
CA ILE A 203 7.64 12.10 -14.55
C ILE A 203 6.29 11.38 -14.53
N SER A 204 5.22 12.15 -14.70
CA SER A 204 3.86 11.64 -14.88
C SER A 204 3.35 12.13 -16.24
N TRP A 205 2.89 11.20 -17.06
CA TRP A 205 2.39 11.49 -18.40
C TRP A 205 1.04 10.82 -18.64
N ILE A 206 0.04 11.61 -19.01
CA ILE A 206 -1.23 11.10 -19.51
C ILE A 206 -1.06 10.84 -21.01
N SER A 207 -0.64 9.63 -21.34
CA SER A 207 -0.38 9.22 -22.73
C SER A 207 -1.65 8.68 -23.39
N PRO A 208 -1.67 8.55 -24.74
CA PRO A 208 -2.77 7.91 -25.45
C PRO A 208 -3.05 6.46 -25.06
N VAL A 209 -2.06 5.77 -24.49
CA VAL A 209 -2.18 4.38 -23.99
C VAL A 209 -2.52 4.32 -22.50
N GLY A 210 -2.73 5.46 -21.86
CA GLY A 210 -3.06 5.57 -20.44
C GLY A 210 -2.03 6.34 -19.63
N PRO A 211 -2.27 6.52 -18.32
CA PRO A 211 -1.35 7.20 -17.43
C PRO A 211 -0.05 6.40 -17.28
N LEU A 212 1.07 7.11 -17.39
CA LEU A 212 2.42 6.58 -17.18
C LEU A 212 3.08 7.33 -16.02
N ARG A 213 3.75 6.61 -15.15
CA ARG A 213 4.57 7.19 -14.09
C ARG A 213 5.96 6.55 -14.09
N LEU A 214 6.98 7.39 -14.03
CA LEU A 214 8.36 7.00 -13.83
C LEU A 214 8.87 7.73 -12.59
N ALA A 215 9.52 7.03 -11.67
CA ALA A 215 10.14 7.62 -10.49
C ALA A 215 11.56 7.12 -10.31
N TRP A 216 12.45 8.05 -9.98
CA TRP A 216 13.76 7.76 -9.42
C TRP A 216 13.76 8.17 -7.96
N ALA A 217 13.97 7.22 -7.08
CA ALA A 217 13.87 7.36 -5.63
C ALA A 217 15.18 7.00 -4.94
N LYS A 218 15.53 7.77 -3.92
CA LYS A 218 16.62 7.49 -2.98
C LYS A 218 16.00 7.16 -1.62
N PRO A 219 16.07 5.91 -1.13
CA PRO A 219 15.73 5.58 0.24
C PRO A 219 16.62 6.37 1.22
N LEU A 220 16.00 6.96 2.25
CA LEU A 220 16.67 7.67 3.33
C LEU A 220 16.78 6.80 4.58
N SER A 221 15.74 6.00 4.85
CA SER A 221 15.77 4.96 5.87
C SER A 221 15.26 3.65 5.28
N SER A 222 15.93 2.56 5.58
CA SER A 222 15.54 1.20 5.21
C SER A 222 15.88 0.28 6.37
N LEU A 223 15.14 -0.81 6.48
CA LEU A 223 15.35 -1.81 7.50
C LEU A 223 15.84 -3.12 6.86
N TYR A 224 16.41 -3.99 7.69
CA TYR A 224 16.89 -5.29 7.23
C TYR A 224 15.77 -6.08 6.53
N GLY A 225 16.10 -6.74 5.42
CA GLY A 225 15.13 -7.50 4.63
C GLY A 225 14.34 -6.70 3.61
N ASP A 226 14.36 -5.35 3.65
CA ASP A 226 13.73 -4.53 2.62
C ASP A 226 14.46 -4.65 1.27
N LYS A 227 13.71 -4.79 0.18
CA LYS A 227 14.27 -4.85 -1.18
C LYS A 227 14.21 -3.47 -1.82
N LEU A 228 15.40 -2.88 -2.06
CA LEU A 228 15.50 -1.55 -2.65
C LEU A 228 15.32 -1.59 -4.17
N GLN A 229 14.60 -0.61 -4.72
CA GLN A 229 14.41 -0.41 -6.15
C GLN A 229 14.33 1.09 -6.47
N SER A 230 15.46 1.68 -6.83
CA SER A 230 15.55 3.13 -7.05
C SER A 230 14.80 3.60 -8.28
N LEU A 231 14.75 2.83 -9.36
CA LEU A 231 14.00 3.17 -10.57
C LEU A 231 12.73 2.36 -10.65
N GLN A 232 11.59 3.05 -10.77
CA GLN A 232 10.27 2.44 -10.79
C GLN A 232 9.43 2.99 -11.93
N PHE A 233 8.67 2.11 -12.56
CA PHE A 233 7.85 2.44 -13.71
C PHE A 233 6.47 1.79 -13.57
N GLN A 234 5.43 2.53 -13.97
CA GLN A 234 4.05 2.04 -13.95
C GLN A 234 3.28 2.53 -15.16
N ILE A 235 2.49 1.65 -15.74
CA ILE A 235 1.47 1.95 -16.77
C ILE A 235 0.11 1.73 -16.14
N GLY A 236 -0.81 2.68 -16.33
CA GLY A 236 -2.15 2.64 -15.76
C GLY A 236 -2.26 3.41 -14.44
N THR A 237 -3.46 3.44 -13.89
CA THR A 237 -3.76 4.05 -12.59
C THR A 237 -3.57 3.00 -11.49
N SER A 238 -2.77 3.32 -10.47
CA SER A 238 -2.87 2.64 -9.18
C SER A 238 -4.05 3.26 -8.42
N PHE A 239 -4.99 2.45 -8.07
CA PHE A 239 -6.13 2.82 -7.25
C PHE A 239 -5.88 2.44 -5.80
#